data_1ff3dcc0948fae4019bf7c0f95a5832e
#
_entry.id   1ff3dcc0948fae4019bf7c0f95a5832e
#
_cell.length_a   1.000
_cell.length_b   1.000
_cell.length_c   1.000
_cell.angle_alpha   90.00
_cell.angle_beta   90.00
_cell.angle_gamma   90.00
#
_symmetry.space_group_name_H-M   'P 1'
#
loop_
_entity.id
_entity.type
_entity.pdbx_description
1 polymer ?
#
loop_
_entity_poly.entity_id
_entity_poly.type
_entity_poly.pdbx_seq_one_letter_code
_entity_poly.pdbx_strand_id
1 'polypeptide(L)'
;IYPYADVSKVDNKELYTFLKDSGGMDNIDYLDSEIKESFINMIRKDIMLCESHVSCSYDVKINIPVYVFGAKDDKLIASEHVDEWRIGTTSDATFYWFDGGHFYLNKNKEGILDIINNILLKYISEKN
;
A
#
# COMPACT_ATOMS: atom_id res chain seq x y z
N ILE A 1 -5.09 -2.38 -8.54
CA ILE A 1 -4.52 -2.75 -9.86
C ILE A 1 -4.04 -1.47 -10.50
N TYR A 2 -2.74 -1.40 -10.83
CA TYR A 2 -2.21 -0.30 -11.61
C TYR A 2 -3.03 -0.18 -12.90
N PRO A 3 -3.38 1.04 -13.35
CA PRO A 3 -4.17 1.22 -14.56
C PRO A 3 -3.44 0.77 -15.83
N TYR A 4 -2.16 0.45 -15.70
CA TYR A 4 -1.31 -0.01 -16.80
C TYR A 4 -1.10 -1.52 -16.68
N ALA A 5 -1.50 -2.26 -17.71
CA ALA A 5 -1.31 -3.72 -17.78
C ALA A 5 0.17 -4.14 -17.88
N ASP A 6 1.08 -3.19 -18.13
CA ASP A 6 2.51 -3.43 -18.30
C ASP A 6 3.27 -2.09 -18.18
N VAL A 7 3.78 -1.81 -16.98
CA VAL A 7 4.49 -0.55 -16.71
C VAL A 7 5.79 -0.42 -17.52
N SER A 8 6.32 -1.53 -18.05
CA SER A 8 7.52 -1.50 -18.89
C SER A 8 7.31 -0.74 -20.21
N LYS A 9 6.07 -0.63 -20.66
CA LYS A 9 5.67 0.06 -21.88
C LYS A 9 5.26 1.52 -21.70
N VAL A 10 5.09 1.95 -20.44
CA VAL A 10 4.71 3.33 -20.10
C VAL A 10 5.95 4.23 -20.15
N ASP A 11 5.89 5.38 -20.78
CA ASP A 11 7.02 6.31 -20.80
C ASP A 11 7.21 7.00 -19.42
N ASN A 12 8.38 7.61 -19.20
CA ASN A 12 8.71 8.24 -17.93
C ASN A 12 7.80 9.43 -17.58
N LYS A 13 7.30 10.16 -18.58
CA LYS A 13 6.42 11.31 -18.37
C LYS A 13 5.04 10.86 -17.92
N GLU A 14 4.52 9.82 -18.54
CA GLU A 14 3.22 9.24 -18.21
C GLU A 14 3.25 8.61 -16.81
N LEU A 15 4.29 7.83 -16.51
CA LEU A 15 4.51 7.25 -15.18
C LEU A 15 4.64 8.35 -14.11
N TYR A 16 5.39 9.40 -14.38
CA TYR A 16 5.53 10.55 -13.50
C TYR A 16 4.17 11.20 -13.19
N THR A 17 3.36 11.47 -14.23
CA THR A 17 2.04 12.06 -14.06
C THR A 17 1.14 11.19 -13.20
N PHE A 18 1.11 9.90 -13.47
CA PHE A 18 0.35 8.93 -12.70
C PHE A 18 0.76 8.91 -11.21
N LEU A 19 2.05 8.87 -10.92
CA LEU A 19 2.57 8.86 -9.55
C LEU A 19 2.24 10.17 -8.82
N LYS A 20 2.32 11.31 -9.51
CA LYS A 20 1.94 12.62 -8.95
C LYS A 20 0.46 12.68 -8.60
N ASP A 21 -0.40 12.22 -9.50
CA ASP A 21 -1.86 12.19 -9.29
C ASP A 21 -2.27 11.22 -8.18
N SER A 22 -1.42 10.25 -7.88
CA SER A 22 -1.61 9.30 -6.76
C SER A 22 -1.25 9.88 -5.39
N GLY A 23 -0.64 11.07 -5.33
CA GLY A 23 -0.38 11.83 -4.09
C GLY A 23 0.90 11.46 -3.35
N GLY A 24 1.81 10.69 -3.94
CA GLY A 24 3.07 10.27 -3.29
C GLY A 24 4.30 11.10 -3.61
N MET A 25 4.16 12.15 -4.41
CA MET A 25 5.27 12.83 -5.07
C MET A 25 5.28 14.34 -4.88
N ASP A 26 4.80 14.85 -3.76
CA ASP A 26 4.63 16.30 -3.53
C ASP A 26 5.92 17.11 -3.70
N ASN A 27 7.08 16.51 -3.49
CA ASN A 27 8.38 17.20 -3.55
C ASN A 27 9.25 16.84 -4.77
N ILE A 28 8.78 15.99 -5.67
CA ILE A 28 9.61 15.53 -6.80
C ILE A 28 9.92 16.65 -7.79
N ASP A 29 9.07 17.67 -7.86
CA ASP A 29 9.26 18.81 -8.77
C ASP A 29 10.50 19.65 -8.43
N TYR A 30 10.98 19.59 -7.18
CA TYR A 30 12.15 20.30 -6.70
C TYR A 30 13.47 19.56 -6.92
N LEU A 31 13.41 18.30 -7.39
CA LEU A 31 14.60 17.50 -7.67
C LEU A 31 15.21 17.87 -9.03
N ASP A 32 16.54 17.75 -9.12
CA ASP A 32 17.24 17.83 -10.40
C ASP A 32 16.74 16.77 -11.38
N SER A 33 16.84 17.08 -12.69
CA SER A 33 16.31 16.20 -13.74
C SER A 33 16.90 14.78 -13.70
N GLU A 34 18.20 14.65 -13.43
CA GLU A 34 18.89 13.35 -13.34
C GLU A 34 18.41 12.52 -12.13
N ILE A 35 18.24 13.20 -10.98
CA ILE A 35 17.71 12.56 -9.77
C ILE A 35 16.26 12.13 -10.00
N LYS A 36 15.46 12.99 -10.62
CA LYS A 36 14.05 12.71 -10.97
C LYS A 36 13.95 11.49 -11.87
N GLU A 37 14.76 11.43 -12.93
CA GLU A 37 14.77 10.28 -13.85
C GLU A 37 15.19 9.00 -13.15
N SER A 38 16.24 9.04 -12.34
CA SER A 38 16.70 7.91 -11.55
C SER A 38 15.63 7.38 -10.60
N PHE A 39 14.89 8.30 -9.95
CA PHE A 39 13.80 7.96 -9.05
C PHE A 39 12.62 7.30 -9.79
N ILE A 40 12.20 7.84 -10.94
CA ILE A 40 11.15 7.24 -11.77
C ILE A 40 11.55 5.84 -12.25
N ASN A 41 12.82 5.66 -12.66
CA ASN A 41 13.33 4.37 -13.07
C ASN A 41 13.37 3.34 -11.92
N MET A 42 13.66 3.77 -10.69
CA MET A 42 13.60 2.92 -9.50
C MET A 42 12.16 2.45 -9.26
N ILE A 43 11.19 3.36 -9.22
CA ILE A 43 9.77 3.03 -9.02
C ILE A 43 9.26 2.10 -10.13
N ARG A 44 9.65 2.34 -11.39
CA ARG A 44 9.31 1.45 -12.50
C ARG A 44 9.74 0.00 -12.22
N LYS A 45 10.98 -0.19 -11.74
CA LYS A 45 11.49 -1.52 -11.39
C LYS A 45 10.71 -2.17 -10.26
N ASP A 46 10.32 -1.39 -9.25
CA ASP A 46 9.52 -1.87 -8.13
C ASP A 46 8.12 -2.32 -8.61
N ILE A 47 7.48 -1.54 -9.48
CA ILE A 47 6.19 -1.91 -10.08
C ILE A 47 6.33 -3.18 -10.93
N MET A 48 7.37 -3.28 -11.77
CA MET A 48 7.63 -4.49 -12.57
C MET A 48 7.83 -5.73 -11.69
N LEU A 49 8.51 -5.56 -10.55
CA LEU A 49 8.68 -6.64 -9.57
C LEU A 49 7.33 -7.08 -9.00
N CYS A 50 6.47 -6.13 -8.62
CA CYS A 50 5.12 -6.43 -8.15
C CYS A 50 4.28 -7.13 -9.21
N GLU A 51 4.32 -6.66 -10.47
CA GLU A 51 3.62 -7.30 -11.61
C GLU A 51 4.07 -8.74 -11.85
N SER A 52 5.37 -9.03 -11.64
CA SER A 52 5.90 -10.38 -11.79
C SER A 52 5.41 -11.38 -10.73
N HIS A 53 4.85 -10.87 -9.62
CA HIS A 53 4.44 -11.66 -8.44
C HIS A 53 2.94 -11.97 -8.40
N VAL A 54 2.20 -11.75 -9.47
CA VAL A 54 0.72 -11.84 -9.55
C VAL A 54 0.13 -13.23 -9.30
N SER A 55 0.91 -14.23 -8.98
CA SER A 55 0.41 -15.59 -8.75
C SER A 55 0.93 -16.26 -7.48
N CYS A 56 0.89 -15.57 -6.36
CA CYS A 56 1.02 -16.28 -5.09
C CYS A 56 -0.27 -17.06 -4.81
N SER A 57 -0.19 -18.39 -4.82
CA SER A 57 -1.28 -19.23 -4.31
C SER A 57 -1.42 -18.98 -2.80
N TYR A 58 -2.61 -18.59 -2.35
CA TYR A 58 -2.96 -18.41 -0.93
C TYR A 58 -3.21 -19.74 -0.21
N ASP A 59 -2.46 -20.79 -0.57
CA ASP A 59 -2.65 -22.13 0.01
C ASP A 59 -2.17 -22.22 1.48
N VAL A 60 -1.32 -21.28 1.89
CA VAL A 60 -0.82 -21.22 3.26
C VAL A 60 -1.54 -20.12 4.03
N LYS A 61 -2.29 -20.49 5.06
CA LYS A 61 -2.94 -19.57 5.99
C LYS A 61 -2.17 -19.51 7.30
N ILE A 62 -2.02 -18.30 7.83
CA ILE A 62 -1.49 -18.11 9.17
C ILE A 62 -2.62 -18.28 10.21
N ASN A 63 -2.30 -18.73 11.42
CA ASN A 63 -3.27 -18.88 12.51
C ASN A 63 -3.00 -17.82 13.60
N ILE A 64 -2.98 -16.56 13.17
CA ILE A 64 -2.84 -15.39 14.06
C ILE A 64 -3.82 -14.31 13.61
N PRO A 65 -4.30 -13.44 14.52
CA PRO A 65 -5.09 -12.28 14.15
C PRO A 65 -4.33 -11.34 13.20
N VAL A 66 -5.04 -10.82 12.22
CA VAL A 66 -4.50 -9.88 11.22
C VAL A 66 -5.25 -8.56 11.34
N TYR A 67 -4.51 -7.46 11.36
CA TYR A 67 -5.05 -6.10 11.37
C TYR A 67 -4.66 -5.40 10.08
N VAL A 68 -5.65 -5.07 9.28
CA VAL A 68 -5.46 -4.50 7.94
C VAL A 68 -5.84 -3.03 7.95
N PHE A 69 -4.99 -2.19 7.40
CA PHE A 69 -5.22 -0.76 7.25
C PHE A 69 -5.41 -0.44 5.77
N GLY A 70 -6.47 0.28 5.44
CA GLY A 70 -6.78 0.66 4.06
C GLY A 70 -7.27 2.10 3.94
N ALA A 71 -7.26 2.64 2.74
CA ALA A 71 -7.80 3.96 2.43
C ALA A 71 -9.09 3.84 1.62
N LYS A 72 -10.05 4.73 1.90
CA LYS A 72 -11.36 4.73 1.25
C LYS A 72 -11.29 5.23 -0.20
N ASP A 73 -10.36 6.13 -0.48
CA ASP A 73 -10.20 6.79 -1.77
C ASP A 73 -8.91 6.35 -2.49
N ASP A 74 -8.40 5.16 -2.17
CA ASP A 74 -7.22 4.60 -2.82
C ASP A 74 -7.52 4.27 -4.29
N LYS A 75 -6.85 4.98 -5.20
CA LYS A 75 -7.00 4.76 -6.65
C LYS A 75 -6.06 3.68 -7.18
N LEU A 76 -5.08 3.25 -6.38
CA LEU A 76 -4.10 2.23 -6.78
C LEU A 76 -4.55 0.83 -6.36
N ILE A 77 -5.21 0.71 -5.21
CA ILE A 77 -5.65 -0.56 -4.64
C ILE A 77 -7.15 -0.46 -4.37
N ALA A 78 -7.93 -1.25 -5.08
CA ALA A 78 -9.37 -1.33 -4.84
C ALA A 78 -9.66 -1.95 -3.45
N SER A 79 -10.70 -1.47 -2.78
CA SER A 79 -11.09 -1.94 -1.45
C SER A 79 -11.34 -3.44 -1.39
N GLU A 80 -11.84 -4.02 -2.47
CA GLU A 80 -12.09 -5.45 -2.61
C GLU A 80 -10.80 -6.27 -2.47
N HIS A 81 -9.67 -5.77 -3.00
CA HIS A 81 -8.37 -6.44 -2.86
C HIS A 81 -7.79 -6.31 -1.45
N VAL A 82 -8.12 -5.22 -0.74
CA VAL A 82 -7.76 -5.09 0.68
C VAL A 82 -8.53 -6.13 1.50
N ASP A 83 -9.79 -6.36 1.20
CA ASP A 83 -10.63 -7.37 1.88
C ASP A 83 -10.15 -8.81 1.65
N GLU A 84 -9.41 -9.09 0.59
CA GLU A 84 -8.81 -10.41 0.33
C GLU A 84 -7.84 -10.87 1.43
N TRP A 85 -7.30 -9.96 2.23
CA TRP A 85 -6.46 -10.32 3.38
C TRP A 85 -7.18 -11.22 4.39
N ARG A 86 -8.52 -11.28 4.39
CA ARG A 86 -9.30 -12.23 5.20
C ARG A 86 -8.95 -13.69 4.88
N ILE A 87 -8.58 -13.96 3.62
CA ILE A 87 -8.27 -15.32 3.16
C ILE A 87 -6.93 -15.80 3.72
N GLY A 88 -6.03 -14.87 4.06
CA GLY A 88 -4.66 -15.16 4.52
C GLY A 88 -4.57 -15.68 5.95
N THR A 89 -5.66 -15.64 6.74
CA THR A 89 -5.65 -16.12 8.13
C THR A 89 -6.80 -17.09 8.40
N THR A 90 -6.59 -18.03 9.33
CA THR A 90 -7.64 -18.87 9.93
C THR A 90 -8.17 -18.26 11.23
N SER A 91 -7.58 -17.18 11.71
CA SER A 91 -8.00 -16.38 12.87
C SER A 91 -8.79 -15.15 12.43
N ASP A 92 -8.98 -14.17 13.32
CA ASP A 92 -9.71 -12.94 13.05
C ASP A 92 -8.94 -12.01 12.12
N ALA A 93 -9.64 -11.38 11.16
CA ALA A 93 -9.14 -10.28 10.36
C ALA A 93 -9.94 -9.01 10.66
N THR A 94 -9.28 -7.98 11.20
CA THR A 94 -9.88 -6.69 11.55
C THR A 94 -9.40 -5.61 10.59
N PHE A 95 -10.34 -4.81 10.06
CA PHE A 95 -10.06 -3.80 9.05
C PHE A 95 -10.29 -2.40 9.59
N TYR A 96 -9.32 -1.51 9.35
CA TYR A 96 -9.38 -0.09 9.68
C TYR A 96 -9.29 0.73 8.40
N TRP A 97 -10.31 1.55 8.15
CA TRP A 97 -10.42 2.36 6.95
C TRP A 97 -10.23 3.84 7.26
N PHE A 98 -9.32 4.48 6.53
CA PHE A 98 -8.98 5.88 6.70
C PHE A 98 -9.41 6.71 5.50
N ASP A 99 -9.71 7.98 5.73
CA ASP A 99 -9.97 8.93 4.67
C ASP A 99 -8.66 9.28 3.95
N GLY A 100 -8.73 9.41 2.63
CA GLY A 100 -7.59 9.75 1.77
C GLY A 100 -7.24 8.65 0.77
N GLY A 101 -6.24 8.93 -0.06
CA GLY A 101 -5.74 8.02 -1.10
C GLY A 101 -4.63 7.10 -0.60
N HIS A 102 -3.86 6.54 -1.54
CA HIS A 102 -2.82 5.54 -1.28
C HIS A 102 -1.82 5.92 -0.16
N PHE A 103 -1.48 7.18 -0.04
CA PHE A 103 -0.55 7.70 0.97
C PHE A 103 -1.26 8.22 2.24
N TYR A 104 -2.41 7.65 2.58
CA TYR A 104 -3.22 8.00 3.76
C TYR A 104 -2.45 7.98 5.08
N LEU A 105 -1.42 7.16 5.19
CA LEU A 105 -0.54 7.05 6.36
C LEU A 105 0.02 8.41 6.81
N ASN A 106 0.40 9.26 5.85
CA ASN A 106 1.01 10.57 6.13
C ASN A 106 0.05 11.51 6.88
N LYS A 107 -1.23 11.45 6.54
CA LYS A 107 -2.27 12.33 7.11
C LYS A 107 -2.90 11.74 8.38
N ASN A 108 -2.88 10.42 8.54
CA ASN A 108 -3.58 9.72 9.62
C ASN A 108 -2.60 9.10 10.65
N LYS A 109 -1.35 9.55 10.65
CA LYS A 109 -0.25 8.96 11.44
C LYS A 109 -0.60 8.77 12.92
N GLU A 110 -1.14 9.78 13.58
CA GLU A 110 -1.48 9.72 15.02
C GLU A 110 -2.56 8.67 15.27
N GLY A 111 -3.66 8.71 14.51
CA GLY A 111 -4.75 7.73 14.67
C GLY A 111 -4.32 6.30 14.40
N ILE A 112 -3.41 6.09 13.44
CA ILE A 112 -2.85 4.76 13.15
C ILE A 112 -1.98 4.28 14.31
N LEU A 113 -1.13 5.15 14.86
CA LEU A 113 -0.28 4.81 16.00
C LEU A 113 -1.12 4.49 17.25
N ASP A 114 -2.19 5.22 17.48
CA ASP A 114 -3.12 4.95 18.60
C ASP A 114 -3.77 3.58 18.46
N ILE A 115 -4.22 3.22 17.26
CA ILE A 115 -4.79 1.89 16.99
C ILE A 115 -3.75 0.80 17.25
N ILE A 116 -2.54 0.95 16.72
CA ILE A 116 -1.45 -0.02 16.90
C ILE A 116 -1.13 -0.18 18.40
N ASN A 117 -0.99 0.92 19.13
CA ASN A 117 -0.72 0.90 20.56
C ASN A 117 -1.82 0.17 21.34
N ASN A 118 -3.09 0.43 21.03
CA ASN A 118 -4.21 -0.23 21.67
C ASN A 118 -4.23 -1.75 21.40
N ILE A 119 -3.92 -2.16 20.18
CA ILE A 119 -3.77 -3.58 19.81
C ILE A 119 -2.66 -4.22 20.64
N LEU A 120 -1.48 -3.61 20.71
CA LEU A 120 -0.34 -4.14 21.45
C LEU A 120 -0.62 -4.22 22.96
N LEU A 121 -1.23 -3.19 23.55
CA LEU A 121 -1.60 -3.18 24.97
C LEU A 121 -2.58 -4.29 25.30
N LYS A 122 -3.56 -4.55 24.44
CA LYS A 122 -4.49 -5.67 24.61
C LYS A 122 -3.74 -7.00 24.68
N TYR A 123 -2.82 -7.26 23.75
CA TYR A 123 -2.03 -8.51 23.73
C TYR A 123 -1.13 -8.66 24.96
N ILE A 124 -0.57 -7.57 25.48
CA ILE A 124 0.28 -7.60 26.69
C ILE A 124 -0.58 -7.93 27.92
N SER A 125 -1.79 -7.36 28.02
CA SER A 125 -2.70 -7.59 29.16
C SER A 125 -3.30 -8.99 29.20
N GLU A 126 -3.47 -9.64 28.05
CA GLU A 126 -4.00 -11.02 27.96
C GLU A 126 -2.95 -12.11 28.29
N LYS A 127 -1.67 -11.74 28.36
CA LYS A 127 -0.57 -12.66 28.69
C LYS A 127 -0.11 -12.61 30.15
N ASN A 128 -0.63 -11.67 30.94
CA ASN A 128 -0.38 -11.54 32.38
C ASN A 128 -1.58 -12.03 33.18
#